data_4de49c5dd0748fb274b300143e420f3c
#
_entry.id   4de49c5dd0748fb274b300143e420f3c
#
_cell.length_a   1.000
_cell.length_b   1.000
_cell.length_c   1.000
_cell.angle_alpha   90.00
_cell.angle_beta   90.00
_cell.angle_gamma   90.00
#
_symmetry.space_group_name_H-M   'P 1'
#
loop_
_entity.id
_entity.type
_entity.pdbx_description
1 polymer ?
#
loop_
_entity_poly.entity_id
_entity_poly.type
_entity_poly.pdbx_seq_one_letter_code
_entity_poly.pdbx_strand_id
1 'polypeptide(L)'
;IIESKILPEGALQLIVGSAGDLLDHVESQDVVTFTGSASTGRMLKKHPRIVDESVPFNMEADSLNSIVLGPDATPDTEEFSLFIKEVGKEMTLKCGQRCTGARRIMVPENLVEDVQIALGKRLGGTVIGDPRAEGVRMGALAGQTQRNEVRDNLAELMKGSELVYGDPNSVDVTGAD
;
A
#
# COMPACT_ATOMS: atom_id res chain seq x y z
N ILE A 1 -11.36 22.88 -8.14
CA ILE A 1 -10.73 23.20 -9.45
C ILE A 1 -11.81 23.51 -10.49
N ILE A 2 -12.83 22.66 -10.64
CA ILE A 2 -13.93 22.89 -11.62
C ILE A 2 -14.66 24.19 -11.30
N GLU A 3 -15.08 24.40 -10.07
CA GLU A 3 -15.78 25.61 -9.63
C GLU A 3 -14.94 26.90 -9.76
N SER A 4 -13.61 26.78 -9.62
CA SER A 4 -12.70 27.93 -9.69
C SER A 4 -12.49 28.46 -11.10
N LYS A 5 -12.88 27.69 -12.15
CA LYS A 5 -12.72 28.02 -13.57
C LYS A 5 -11.28 28.41 -13.97
N ILE A 6 -10.29 27.89 -13.23
CA ILE A 6 -8.86 28.13 -13.53
C ILE A 6 -8.44 27.41 -14.82
N LEU A 7 -9.07 26.28 -15.12
CA LEU A 7 -8.80 25.50 -16.33
C LEU A 7 -9.94 25.66 -17.34
N PRO A 8 -9.65 25.61 -18.64
CA PRO A 8 -10.66 25.51 -19.68
C PRO A 8 -11.56 24.28 -19.48
N GLU A 9 -12.77 24.37 -19.98
CA GLU A 9 -13.69 23.22 -19.97
C GLU A 9 -13.07 22.02 -20.72
N GLY A 10 -13.17 20.84 -20.13
CA GLY A 10 -12.59 19.62 -20.66
C GLY A 10 -11.09 19.40 -20.41
N ALA A 11 -10.35 20.42 -19.94
CA ALA A 11 -8.91 20.30 -19.66
C ALA A 11 -8.57 19.34 -18.52
N LEU A 12 -9.52 19.06 -17.63
CA LEU A 12 -9.39 18.07 -16.55
C LEU A 12 -10.67 17.23 -16.50
N GLN A 13 -10.50 15.94 -16.63
CA GLN A 13 -11.60 14.97 -16.57
C GLN A 13 -11.27 13.88 -15.54
N LEU A 14 -12.27 13.39 -14.84
CA LEU A 14 -12.15 12.31 -13.86
C LEU A 14 -13.09 11.17 -14.26
N ILE A 15 -12.52 9.98 -14.43
CA ILE A 15 -13.27 8.74 -14.61
C ILE A 15 -13.19 7.95 -13.32
N VAL A 16 -14.36 7.60 -12.77
CA VAL A 16 -14.46 6.77 -11.55
C VAL A 16 -14.92 5.37 -11.95
N GLY A 17 -14.11 4.35 -11.63
CA GLY A 17 -14.35 2.97 -12.00
C GLY A 17 -13.35 2.45 -13.04
N SER A 18 -13.82 1.56 -13.93
CA SER A 18 -12.98 1.04 -15.01
C SER A 18 -12.71 2.11 -16.07
N ALA A 19 -11.48 2.14 -16.57
CA ALA A 19 -11.13 2.99 -17.73
C ALA A 19 -11.78 2.51 -19.04
N GLY A 20 -12.37 1.30 -19.06
CA GLY A 20 -13.01 0.75 -20.24
C GLY A 20 -12.05 0.66 -21.42
N ASP A 21 -12.47 1.24 -22.54
CA ASP A 21 -11.77 1.29 -23.82
C ASP A 21 -10.93 2.58 -24.02
N LEU A 22 -10.66 3.32 -22.95
CA LEU A 22 -9.96 4.62 -23.05
C LEU A 22 -8.64 4.54 -23.83
N LEU A 23 -7.90 3.44 -23.69
CA LEU A 23 -6.64 3.26 -24.43
C LEU A 23 -6.83 3.01 -25.94
N ASP A 24 -8.02 2.63 -26.39
CA ASP A 24 -8.31 2.48 -27.82
C ASP A 24 -8.34 3.83 -28.54
N HIS A 25 -8.43 4.92 -27.80
CA HIS A 25 -8.57 6.28 -28.32
C HIS A 25 -7.28 7.12 -28.24
N VAL A 26 -6.20 6.57 -27.66
CA VAL A 26 -4.92 7.32 -27.57
C VAL A 26 -4.22 7.38 -28.92
N GLU A 27 -3.55 8.50 -29.14
CA GLU A 27 -2.81 8.80 -30.37
C GLU A 27 -1.36 9.19 -30.06
N SER A 28 -0.53 9.33 -31.07
CA SER A 28 0.93 9.57 -30.94
C SER A 28 1.29 10.84 -30.17
N GLN A 29 0.38 11.81 -30.04
CA GLN A 29 0.60 13.05 -29.27
C GLN A 29 0.17 12.94 -27.79
N ASP A 30 -0.52 11.87 -27.44
CA ASP A 30 -0.94 11.62 -26.06
C ASP A 30 0.21 11.04 -25.23
N VAL A 31 0.05 11.11 -23.91
CA VAL A 31 0.97 10.49 -22.95
C VAL A 31 0.17 9.68 -21.96
N VAL A 32 0.53 8.43 -21.79
CA VAL A 32 -0.06 7.57 -20.77
C VAL A 32 0.89 7.48 -19.58
N THR A 33 0.40 7.83 -18.39
CA THR A 33 1.12 7.67 -17.14
C THR A 33 0.34 6.72 -16.25
N PHE A 34 0.98 5.63 -15.85
CA PHE A 34 0.38 4.58 -15.01
C PHE A 34 1.10 4.46 -13.69
N THR A 35 0.34 4.42 -12.60
CA THR A 35 0.82 4.05 -11.27
C THR A 35 -0.02 2.91 -10.74
N GLY A 36 0.62 1.79 -10.36
CA GLY A 36 -0.08 0.60 -9.86
C GLY A 36 0.79 -0.64 -9.83
N SER A 37 0.19 -1.82 -10.04
CA SER A 37 0.94 -3.08 -10.07
C SER A 37 1.77 -3.24 -11.35
N ALA A 38 2.94 -3.85 -11.24
CA ALA A 38 3.80 -4.13 -12.39
C ALA A 38 3.12 -5.05 -13.43
N SER A 39 2.25 -5.96 -12.99
CA SER A 39 1.48 -6.82 -13.89
C SER A 39 0.53 -6.01 -14.77
N THR A 40 -0.25 -5.11 -14.17
CA THR A 40 -1.15 -4.21 -14.88
C THR A 40 -0.37 -3.24 -15.78
N GLY A 41 0.70 -2.63 -15.27
CA GLY A 41 1.53 -1.74 -16.07
C GLY A 41 2.12 -2.41 -17.30
N ARG A 42 2.62 -3.64 -17.17
CA ARG A 42 3.09 -4.44 -18.31
C ARG A 42 1.99 -4.79 -19.31
N MET A 43 0.78 -5.07 -18.83
CA MET A 43 -0.37 -5.33 -19.69
C MET A 43 -0.74 -4.08 -20.49
N LEU A 44 -0.90 -2.93 -19.83
CA LEU A 44 -1.22 -1.66 -20.48
C LEU A 44 -0.15 -1.22 -21.48
N LYS A 45 1.15 -1.36 -21.11
CA LYS A 45 2.26 -1.00 -22.01
C LYS A 45 2.29 -1.81 -23.31
N LYS A 46 1.69 -2.99 -23.33
CA LYS A 46 1.58 -3.86 -24.51
C LYS A 46 0.32 -3.61 -25.31
N HIS A 47 -0.51 -2.65 -24.93
CA HIS A 47 -1.73 -2.31 -25.66
C HIS A 47 -1.40 -1.93 -27.11
N PRO A 48 -2.11 -2.46 -28.12
CA PRO A 48 -1.79 -2.21 -29.54
C PRO A 48 -1.65 -0.72 -29.86
N ARG A 49 -2.56 0.11 -29.41
CA ARG A 49 -2.48 1.58 -29.65
C ARG A 49 -1.22 2.22 -29.06
N ILE A 50 -0.80 1.78 -27.87
CA ILE A 50 0.46 2.27 -27.25
C ILE A 50 1.65 1.92 -28.12
N VAL A 51 1.69 0.71 -28.65
CA VAL A 51 2.80 0.21 -29.47
C VAL A 51 2.76 0.81 -30.89
N ASP A 52 1.63 0.72 -31.56
CA ASP A 52 1.49 1.07 -32.98
C ASP A 52 1.57 2.57 -33.22
N GLU A 53 1.00 3.37 -32.31
CA GLU A 53 1.06 4.84 -32.36
C GLU A 53 2.29 5.43 -31.66
N SER A 54 3.17 4.58 -31.11
CA SER A 54 4.36 5.01 -30.37
C SER A 54 4.04 5.99 -29.23
N VAL A 55 2.92 5.76 -28.50
CA VAL A 55 2.48 6.62 -27.40
C VAL A 55 3.49 6.56 -26.25
N PRO A 56 4.02 7.69 -25.77
CA PRO A 56 4.86 7.72 -24.58
C PRO A 56 4.16 7.11 -23.37
N PHE A 57 4.77 6.07 -22.78
CA PHE A 57 4.22 5.35 -21.65
C PHE A 57 5.16 5.43 -20.44
N ASN A 58 4.76 6.17 -19.42
CA ASN A 58 5.47 6.24 -18.14
C ASN A 58 4.83 5.27 -17.15
N MET A 59 5.66 4.41 -16.53
CA MET A 59 5.20 3.40 -15.59
C MET A 59 5.93 3.54 -14.26
N GLU A 60 5.18 3.83 -13.22
CA GLU A 60 5.63 3.70 -11.84
C GLU A 60 4.86 2.56 -11.17
N ALA A 61 5.54 1.46 -10.93
CA ALA A 61 4.91 0.22 -10.52
C ALA A 61 5.67 -0.48 -9.40
N ASP A 62 4.88 -0.99 -8.46
CA ASP A 62 5.32 -1.70 -7.26
C ASP A 62 6.30 -0.86 -6.41
N SER A 63 6.58 -1.35 -5.23
CA SER A 63 7.62 -0.84 -4.35
C SER A 63 7.98 -1.86 -3.29
N LEU A 64 9.22 -1.83 -2.83
CA LEU A 64 9.72 -2.74 -1.80
C LEU A 64 10.63 -1.97 -0.83
N ASN A 65 10.05 -0.93 -0.24
CA ASN A 65 10.75 -0.04 0.67
C ASN A 65 11.17 -0.76 1.96
N SER A 66 12.31 -0.38 2.50
CA SER A 66 12.88 -0.97 3.69
C SER A 66 13.06 0.07 4.80
N ILE A 67 12.93 -0.40 6.05
CA ILE A 67 13.38 0.31 7.25
C ILE A 67 14.44 -0.55 7.92
N VAL A 68 15.52 0.05 8.37
CA VAL A 68 16.66 -0.65 8.97
C VAL A 68 16.86 -0.14 10.38
N LEU A 69 16.95 -1.05 11.36
CA LEU A 69 17.35 -0.74 12.73
C LEU A 69 18.88 -0.83 12.85
N GLY A 70 19.52 0.19 13.40
CA GLY A 70 20.94 0.16 13.71
C GLY A 70 21.26 -0.82 14.87
N PRO A 71 22.46 -1.41 14.90
CA PRO A 71 22.82 -2.38 15.95
C PRO A 71 22.98 -1.77 17.34
N ASP A 72 23.10 -0.47 17.42
CA ASP A 72 23.21 0.34 18.64
C ASP A 72 21.86 0.85 19.18
N ALA A 73 20.80 0.69 18.40
CA ALA A 73 19.43 1.05 18.79
C ALA A 73 18.79 -0.04 19.63
N THR A 74 19.17 -0.14 20.90
CA THR A 74 18.66 -1.12 21.86
C THR A 74 17.34 -0.68 22.51
N PRO A 75 16.56 -1.58 23.16
CA PRO A 75 15.21 -1.29 23.69
C PRO A 75 15.10 -0.09 24.64
N ASP A 76 16.19 0.31 25.28
CA ASP A 76 16.28 1.44 26.19
C ASP A 76 16.61 2.78 25.50
N THR A 77 16.82 2.78 24.17
CA THR A 77 17.14 3.99 23.40
C THR A 77 15.91 4.67 22.81
N GLU A 78 16.02 5.96 22.55
CA GLU A 78 14.99 6.73 21.87
C GLU A 78 14.82 6.26 20.41
N GLU A 79 15.91 5.90 19.74
CA GLU A 79 15.96 5.41 18.37
C GLU A 79 15.15 4.13 18.20
N PHE A 80 15.25 3.19 19.15
CA PHE A 80 14.43 1.97 19.15
C PHE A 80 12.94 2.33 19.26
N SER A 81 12.58 3.19 20.19
CA SER A 81 11.20 3.62 20.40
C SER A 81 10.63 4.31 19.17
N LEU A 82 11.43 5.16 18.52
CA LEU A 82 11.06 5.84 17.27
C LEU A 82 10.91 4.85 16.12
N PHE A 83 11.82 3.88 16.00
CA PHE A 83 11.74 2.82 15.00
C PHE A 83 10.42 2.03 15.13
N ILE A 84 10.06 1.55 16.33
CA ILE A 84 8.81 0.83 16.57
C ILE A 84 7.58 1.69 16.24
N LYS A 85 7.63 2.98 16.58
CA LYS A 85 6.58 3.94 16.27
C LYS A 85 6.39 4.10 14.76
N GLU A 86 7.45 4.32 14.01
CA GLU A 86 7.35 4.56 12.57
C GLU A 86 7.01 3.27 11.81
N VAL A 87 7.57 2.12 12.19
CA VAL A 87 7.18 0.82 11.62
C VAL A 87 5.69 0.55 11.82
N GLY A 88 5.19 0.71 13.05
CA GLY A 88 3.76 0.52 13.34
C GLY A 88 2.86 1.47 12.53
N LYS A 89 3.29 2.73 12.35
CA LYS A 89 2.60 3.71 11.50
C LYS A 89 2.60 3.30 10.02
N GLU A 90 3.75 2.85 9.50
CA GLU A 90 3.85 2.36 8.11
C GLU A 90 2.91 1.18 7.84
N MET A 91 2.77 0.27 8.78
CA MET A 91 1.89 -0.90 8.68
C MET A 91 0.40 -0.55 8.74
N THR A 92 0.02 0.46 9.53
CA THR A 92 -1.39 0.73 9.85
C THR A 92 -2.00 1.88 9.05
N LEU A 93 -1.20 2.87 8.63
CA LEU A 93 -1.69 4.03 7.89
C LEU A 93 -2.26 3.61 6.53
N LYS A 94 -3.54 3.93 6.27
CA LYS A 94 -4.30 3.51 5.09
C LYS A 94 -4.28 1.98 4.88
N CYS A 95 -4.28 1.20 5.95
CA CYS A 95 -4.15 -0.27 5.88
C CYS A 95 -2.86 -0.74 5.16
N GLY A 96 -1.76 0.02 5.25
CA GLY A 96 -0.54 -0.25 4.49
C GLY A 96 -0.63 -0.01 2.98
N GLN A 97 -1.74 0.53 2.47
CA GLN A 97 -1.98 0.74 1.04
C GLN A 97 -1.31 2.03 0.55
N ARG A 98 0.02 2.08 0.62
CA ARG A 98 0.83 3.21 0.15
C ARG A 98 2.03 2.70 -0.65
N CYS A 99 2.36 3.37 -1.73
CA CYS A 99 3.56 3.09 -2.53
C CYS A 99 4.85 3.30 -1.71
N THR A 100 4.86 4.26 -0.77
CA THR A 100 5.99 4.55 0.13
C THR A 100 6.02 3.69 1.39
N GLY A 101 5.01 2.86 1.63
CA GLY A 101 4.94 2.01 2.83
C GLY A 101 6.10 1.01 2.88
N ALA A 102 6.77 0.92 4.04
CA ALA A 102 7.82 -0.06 4.25
C ALA A 102 7.25 -1.49 4.22
N ARG A 103 7.90 -2.36 3.46
CA ARG A 103 7.55 -3.79 3.33
C ARG A 103 8.60 -4.70 3.94
N ARG A 104 9.81 -4.19 4.10
CA ARG A 104 10.93 -4.91 4.70
C ARG A 104 11.40 -4.18 5.93
N ILE A 105 11.43 -4.88 7.05
CA ILE A 105 11.89 -4.39 8.34
C ILE A 105 13.14 -5.18 8.66
N MET A 106 14.31 -4.54 8.53
CA MET A 106 15.60 -5.17 8.73
C MET A 106 16.10 -4.87 10.14
N VAL A 107 16.33 -5.93 10.91
CA VAL A 107 16.66 -5.86 12.33
C VAL A 107 17.89 -6.73 12.59
N PRO A 108 18.87 -6.28 13.41
CA PRO A 108 19.94 -7.14 13.92
C PRO A 108 19.38 -8.39 14.60
N GLU A 109 19.99 -9.54 14.38
CA GLU A 109 19.51 -10.84 14.88
C GLU A 109 19.25 -10.84 16.39
N ASN A 110 20.11 -10.22 17.15
CA ASN A 110 20.00 -10.11 18.62
C ASN A 110 18.89 -9.17 19.10
N LEU A 111 18.24 -8.40 18.23
CA LEU A 111 17.15 -7.47 18.56
C LEU A 111 15.79 -7.93 17.97
N VAL A 112 15.75 -9.05 17.28
CA VAL A 112 14.53 -9.55 16.63
C VAL A 112 13.40 -9.76 17.62
N GLU A 113 13.67 -10.43 18.74
CA GLU A 113 12.66 -10.72 19.77
C GLU A 113 12.12 -9.42 20.41
N ASP A 114 13.00 -8.49 20.75
CA ASP A 114 12.61 -7.19 21.32
C ASP A 114 11.72 -6.40 20.38
N VAL A 115 12.06 -6.39 19.07
CA VAL A 115 11.25 -5.73 18.04
C VAL A 115 9.90 -6.42 17.88
N GLN A 116 9.84 -7.74 17.86
CA GLN A 116 8.59 -8.50 17.75
C GLN A 116 7.65 -8.19 18.93
N ILE A 117 8.16 -8.21 20.14
CA ILE A 117 7.39 -7.89 21.35
C ILE A 117 6.87 -6.45 21.31
N ALA A 118 7.76 -5.50 21.05
CA ALA A 118 7.41 -4.08 21.08
C ALA A 118 6.43 -3.71 19.94
N LEU A 119 6.65 -4.24 18.74
CA LEU A 119 5.79 -4.01 17.60
C LEU A 119 4.43 -4.69 17.76
N GLY A 120 4.39 -5.92 18.26
CA GLY A 120 3.16 -6.63 18.58
C GLY A 120 2.30 -5.87 19.59
N LYS A 121 2.91 -5.35 20.66
CA LYS A 121 2.23 -4.50 21.64
C LYS A 121 1.65 -3.23 21.00
N ARG A 122 2.41 -2.59 20.12
CA ARG A 122 1.96 -1.38 19.39
C ARG A 122 0.82 -1.67 18.45
N LEU A 123 0.90 -2.73 17.66
CA LEU A 123 -0.15 -3.14 16.71
C LEU A 123 -1.42 -3.57 17.43
N GLY A 124 -1.31 -4.26 18.55
CA GLY A 124 -2.45 -4.65 19.41
C GLY A 124 -3.23 -3.47 19.98
N GLY A 125 -2.63 -2.30 20.08
CA GLY A 125 -3.31 -1.05 20.43
C GLY A 125 -4.01 -0.33 19.27
N THR A 126 -3.97 -0.88 18.05
CA THR A 126 -4.57 -0.26 16.86
C THR A 126 -6.03 -0.71 16.73
N VAL A 127 -6.95 0.21 16.94
CA VAL A 127 -8.39 -0.05 16.76
C VAL A 127 -8.71 -0.09 15.27
N ILE A 128 -9.26 -1.21 14.83
CA ILE A 128 -9.64 -1.48 13.42
C ILE A 128 -11.16 -1.35 13.31
N GLY A 129 -11.68 -0.78 12.23
CA GLY A 129 -13.11 -0.69 12.03
C GLY A 129 -13.56 0.39 11.04
N ASP A 130 -14.80 0.85 11.20
CA ASP A 130 -15.33 1.96 10.42
C ASP A 130 -14.58 3.26 10.76
N PRO A 131 -13.94 3.91 9.80
CA PRO A 131 -13.20 5.17 10.03
C PRO A 131 -14.05 6.31 10.61
N ARG A 132 -15.38 6.20 10.54
CA ARG A 132 -16.32 7.16 11.12
C ARG A 132 -16.55 6.92 12.61
N ALA A 133 -16.24 5.73 13.11
CA ALA A 133 -16.39 5.40 14.52
C ALA A 133 -15.26 5.99 15.36
N GLU A 134 -15.59 6.45 16.57
CA GLU A 134 -14.63 7.06 17.47
C GLU A 134 -13.52 6.06 17.87
N GLY A 135 -12.30 6.53 17.86
CA GLY A 135 -11.12 5.74 18.25
C GLY A 135 -10.55 4.85 17.15
N VAL A 136 -11.26 4.61 16.05
CA VAL A 136 -10.73 3.80 14.94
C VAL A 136 -9.53 4.49 14.29
N ARG A 137 -8.47 3.70 14.05
CA ARG A 137 -7.19 4.15 13.47
C ARG A 137 -6.85 3.47 12.15
N MET A 138 -7.46 2.32 11.88
CA MET A 138 -7.23 1.58 10.64
C MET A 138 -8.58 1.10 10.08
N GLY A 139 -8.89 1.50 8.87
CA GLY A 139 -10.09 1.08 8.14
C GLY A 139 -9.90 -0.21 7.35
N ALA A 140 -10.80 -0.45 6.40
CA ALA A 140 -10.74 -1.60 5.50
C ALA A 140 -9.76 -1.38 4.33
N LEU A 141 -9.41 -2.47 3.64
CA LEU A 141 -8.81 -2.43 2.33
C LEU A 141 -9.77 -1.79 1.31
N ALA A 142 -9.23 -1.26 0.20
CA ALA A 142 -9.99 -0.52 -0.80
C ALA A 142 -11.14 -1.31 -1.43
N GLY A 143 -11.03 -2.65 -1.53
CA GLY A 143 -12.07 -3.49 -2.12
C GLY A 143 -11.86 -4.99 -1.90
N GLN A 144 -12.87 -5.78 -2.26
CA GLN A 144 -12.85 -7.23 -2.10
C GLN A 144 -11.76 -7.91 -2.93
N THR A 145 -11.51 -7.43 -4.14
CA THR A 145 -10.43 -7.95 -4.99
C THR A 145 -9.08 -7.78 -4.29
N GLN A 146 -8.81 -6.58 -3.79
CA GLN A 146 -7.59 -6.27 -3.03
C GLN A 146 -7.45 -7.18 -1.79
N ARG A 147 -8.56 -7.39 -1.05
CA ARG A 147 -8.57 -8.28 0.11
C ARG A 147 -8.21 -9.72 -0.27
N ASN A 148 -8.77 -10.23 -1.36
CA ASN A 148 -8.50 -11.60 -1.82
C ASN A 148 -7.03 -11.74 -2.25
N GLU A 149 -6.52 -10.81 -3.04
CA GLU A 149 -5.10 -10.77 -3.44
C GLU A 149 -4.14 -10.74 -2.23
N VAL A 150 -4.45 -9.94 -1.20
CA VAL A 150 -3.65 -9.91 0.04
C VAL A 150 -3.65 -11.27 0.73
N ARG A 151 -4.79 -11.95 0.80
CA ARG A 151 -4.89 -13.29 1.42
C ARG A 151 -4.11 -14.34 0.64
N ASP A 152 -4.22 -14.33 -0.68
CA ASP A 152 -3.52 -15.28 -1.54
C ASP A 152 -2.00 -15.08 -1.44
N ASN A 153 -1.55 -13.82 -1.47
CA ASN A 153 -0.13 -13.46 -1.31
C ASN A 153 0.40 -13.78 0.09
N LEU A 154 -0.41 -13.60 1.14
CA LEU A 154 -0.04 -14.00 2.50
C LEU A 154 0.14 -15.51 2.60
N ALA A 155 -0.78 -16.30 2.02
CA ALA A 155 -0.68 -17.75 2.01
C ALA A 155 0.59 -18.23 1.27
N GLU A 156 0.99 -17.55 0.20
CA GLU A 156 2.24 -17.83 -0.51
C GLU A 156 3.47 -17.46 0.34
N LEU A 157 3.45 -16.30 0.97
CA LEU A 157 4.53 -15.82 1.84
C LEU A 157 4.76 -16.78 3.02
N MET A 158 3.69 -17.31 3.62
CA MET A 158 3.76 -18.24 4.75
C MET A 158 4.40 -19.59 4.42
N LYS A 159 4.61 -19.94 3.14
CA LYS A 159 5.35 -21.15 2.79
C LYS A 159 6.85 -21.08 3.12
N GLY A 160 7.38 -19.88 3.24
CA GLY A 160 8.82 -19.67 3.51
C GLY A 160 9.08 -18.72 4.69
N SER A 161 8.05 -18.39 5.49
CA SER A 161 8.17 -17.47 6.63
C SER A 161 7.24 -17.85 7.76
N GLU A 162 7.52 -17.32 8.95
CA GLU A 162 6.73 -17.50 10.16
C GLU A 162 5.81 -16.30 10.38
N LEU A 163 4.55 -16.55 10.77
CA LEU A 163 3.63 -15.52 11.21
C LEU A 163 3.86 -15.23 12.71
N VAL A 164 4.46 -14.10 13.01
CA VAL A 164 4.82 -13.75 14.39
C VAL A 164 3.77 -12.91 15.13
N TYR A 165 2.84 -12.30 14.40
CA TYR A 165 1.78 -11.49 14.99
C TYR A 165 0.54 -11.41 14.07
N GLY A 166 -0.65 -11.39 14.73
CA GLY A 166 -1.96 -11.31 14.07
C GLY A 166 -2.55 -12.67 13.70
N ASP A 167 -3.81 -12.65 13.26
CA ASP A 167 -4.52 -13.83 12.75
C ASP A 167 -5.15 -13.47 11.39
N PRO A 168 -4.80 -14.16 10.31
CA PRO A 168 -5.36 -13.88 8.99
C PRO A 168 -6.86 -14.24 8.86
N ASN A 169 -7.41 -14.98 9.83
CA ASN A 169 -8.78 -15.47 9.81
C ASN A 169 -9.70 -14.74 10.79
N SER A 170 -9.14 -13.95 11.70
CA SER A 170 -9.90 -13.27 12.74
C SER A 170 -9.40 -11.85 12.97
N VAL A 171 -10.34 -10.92 13.07
CA VAL A 171 -10.07 -9.51 13.42
C VAL A 171 -11.26 -8.95 14.18
N ASP A 172 -10.99 -8.27 15.29
CA ASP A 172 -12.01 -7.49 15.97
C ASP A 172 -12.18 -6.15 15.28
N VAL A 173 -13.42 -5.82 14.92
CA VAL A 173 -13.74 -4.57 14.22
C VAL A 173 -14.73 -3.73 15.05
N THR A 174 -14.50 -2.42 15.04
CA THR A 174 -15.33 -1.44 15.76
C THR A 174 -16.22 -0.68 14.77
N GLY A 175 -17.52 -0.60 15.06
CA GLY A 175 -18.48 0.20 14.28
C GLY A 175 -18.75 -0.33 12.87
N ALA A 176 -18.45 -1.60 12.60
CA ALA A 176 -18.82 -2.29 11.37
C ALA A 176 -19.88 -3.36 11.71
N ASP A 177 -20.94 -3.43 10.90
CA ASP A 177 -21.99 -4.45 10.96
C ASP A 177 -21.58 -5.70 10.16
#